data_1c737ec0896ecbeee57cf95d2b56cad6
#
_entry.id   1c737ec0896ecbeee57cf95d2b56cad6
#
_cell.length_a   1.000
_cell.length_b   1.000
_cell.length_c   1.000
_cell.angle_alpha   90.00
_cell.angle_beta   90.00
_cell.angle_gamma   90.00
#
_symmetry.space_group_name_H-M   'P 1'
#
loop_
_entity.id
_entity.type
_entity.pdbx_description
1 polymer ?
#
loop_
_entity_poly.entity_id
_entity_poly.type
_entity_poly.pdbx_seq_one_letter_code
_entity_poly.pdbx_strand_id
1 'polypeptide(L)'
;VASQAQAGKWGRRDPLLSYGTNPCSEIILRDKQFCNLTEVVVRGNDTESTLAHKVSLATILGTIQSTLTSFQFLSEEWKKNTEEERLLGVSLTGIMDCKVTNNPDPAMLERLRDAARKTNEELSEVLGVPPSASITCVKPSGTVSQLVDSASGIHARHNTYYIRRVRIDKKDPVYSFLKEKGFPVEDEVFRPDSTAVFSFPVKAPKGAVTRNDMTALEQLNLWLVYQRHWCEHKPSVTITVTDNEWPEVGAWVWKHFDEVSGISFLPHSNHTYQQAPYEDITEEQYKELASKMPSSLNWEELVERDDNTEGSQTLACVGGTCEI
;
A
#
# COMPACT_ATOMS: atom_id res chain seq x y z
N VAL A 1 17.36 11.49 11.32
CA VAL A 1 18.63 10.94 10.81
C VAL A 1 18.37 10.13 9.55
N ALA A 2 17.68 8.96 9.63
CA ALA A 2 17.46 8.09 8.45
C ALA A 2 16.74 8.79 7.29
N SER A 3 15.74 9.65 7.55
CA SER A 3 15.05 10.42 6.50
C SER A 3 15.97 11.42 5.81
N GLN A 4 16.85 12.11 6.57
CA GLN A 4 17.84 13.02 6.00
C GLN A 4 18.89 12.30 5.15
N ALA A 5 19.41 11.16 5.65
CA ALA A 5 20.35 10.34 4.92
C ALA A 5 19.77 9.85 3.59
N GLN A 6 18.53 9.34 3.63
CA GLN A 6 17.84 8.89 2.42
C GLN A 6 17.52 10.05 1.46
N ALA A 7 17.09 11.22 1.96
CA ALA A 7 16.83 12.39 1.13
C ALA A 7 18.10 12.85 0.38
N GLY A 8 19.24 12.89 1.08
CA GLY A 8 20.52 13.29 0.48
C GLY A 8 21.16 12.25 -0.43
N LYS A 9 20.78 10.97 -0.34
CA LYS A 9 21.41 9.84 -1.05
C LYS A 9 21.51 10.02 -2.56
N TRP A 10 20.53 10.64 -3.17
CA TRP A 10 20.42 10.78 -4.63
C TRP A 10 20.91 12.13 -5.16
N GLY A 11 21.43 13.02 -4.27
CA GLY A 11 22.00 14.30 -4.65
C GLY A 11 21.02 15.34 -5.21
N ARG A 12 19.71 15.09 -5.13
CA ARG A 12 18.66 15.98 -5.65
C ARG A 12 17.91 16.73 -4.55
N ARG A 13 18.18 16.43 -3.28
CA ARG A 13 17.60 17.10 -2.11
C ARG A 13 18.72 17.56 -1.18
N ASP A 14 18.54 18.70 -0.54
CA ASP A 14 19.52 19.24 0.42
C ASP A 14 19.47 18.42 1.73
N PRO A 15 20.53 17.66 2.08
CA PRO A 15 20.55 16.86 3.30
C PRO A 15 20.60 17.68 4.59
N LEU A 16 20.80 19.00 4.51
CA LEU A 16 20.83 19.88 5.68
C LEU A 16 19.43 20.34 6.11
N LEU A 17 18.42 20.17 5.26
CA LEU A 17 17.05 20.52 5.61
C LEU A 17 16.45 19.53 6.62
N SER A 18 15.45 19.99 7.35
CA SER A 18 14.68 19.13 8.25
C SER A 18 13.66 18.33 7.44
N TYR A 19 13.64 17.03 7.66
CA TYR A 19 12.71 16.10 7.02
C TYR A 19 11.91 15.32 8.04
N GLY A 20 10.61 15.22 7.80
CA GLY A 20 9.69 14.27 8.40
C GLY A 20 9.20 13.23 7.40
N THR A 21 8.09 12.59 7.73
CA THR A 21 7.41 11.63 6.86
C THR A 21 5.89 11.84 6.94
N ASN A 22 5.17 11.29 5.96
CA ASN A 22 3.74 11.07 6.08
C ASN A 22 3.42 10.00 7.16
N PRO A 23 2.17 9.81 7.59
CA PRO A 23 1.80 8.88 8.67
C PRO A 23 2.29 7.44 8.46
N CYS A 24 2.24 6.92 7.23
CA CYS A 24 2.73 5.56 6.90
C CYS A 24 4.24 5.51 6.66
N SER A 25 4.94 6.64 6.75
CA SER A 25 6.40 6.79 6.68
C SER A 25 7.06 6.42 5.35
N GLU A 26 6.32 6.17 4.27
CA GLU A 26 6.91 5.87 2.96
C GLU A 26 7.42 7.10 2.23
N ILE A 27 6.88 8.30 2.50
CA ILE A 27 7.25 9.54 1.82
C ILE A 27 8.06 10.43 2.75
N ILE A 28 9.22 10.89 2.28
CA ILE A 28 10.06 11.86 2.98
C ILE A 28 9.62 13.26 2.56
N LEU A 29 9.18 14.08 3.51
CA LEU A 29 8.63 15.40 3.31
C LEU A 29 9.43 16.47 4.08
N ARG A 30 9.54 17.64 3.49
CA ARG A 30 9.81 18.88 4.22
C ARG A 30 8.52 19.32 4.93
N ASP A 31 8.64 20.28 5.84
CA ASP A 31 7.45 20.95 6.38
C ASP A 31 6.64 21.60 5.26
N LYS A 32 5.31 21.55 5.37
CA LYS A 32 4.39 22.15 4.39
C LYS A 32 4.70 21.72 2.94
N GLN A 33 4.68 20.42 2.69
CA GLN A 33 4.98 19.86 1.38
C GLN A 33 4.02 18.72 1.04
N PHE A 34 3.66 18.60 -0.22
CA PHE A 34 2.88 17.49 -0.78
C PHE A 34 3.74 16.53 -1.60
N CYS A 35 3.23 15.32 -1.75
CA CYS A 35 3.75 14.32 -2.68
C CYS A 35 2.60 13.77 -3.54
N ASN A 36 2.85 13.56 -4.82
CA ASN A 36 1.89 13.05 -5.78
C ASN A 36 2.04 11.54 -5.89
N LEU A 37 1.02 10.81 -5.43
CA LEU A 37 1.06 9.36 -5.32
C LEU A 37 0.42 8.70 -6.54
N THR A 38 1.10 7.70 -7.08
CA THR A 38 0.58 6.77 -8.09
C THR A 38 0.96 5.35 -7.72
N GLU A 39 0.21 4.36 -8.20
CA GLU A 39 0.47 2.97 -7.83
C GLU A 39 0.43 2.04 -9.02
N VAL A 40 1.48 1.24 -9.17
CA VAL A 40 1.62 0.18 -10.15
C VAL A 40 1.11 -1.12 -9.54
N VAL A 41 0.11 -1.72 -10.16
CA VAL A 41 -0.40 -3.03 -9.76
C VAL A 41 0.43 -4.12 -10.43
N VAL A 42 1.20 -4.84 -9.64
CA VAL A 42 1.98 -6.01 -10.06
C VAL A 42 1.06 -7.23 -10.14
N ARG A 43 1.17 -7.98 -11.20
CA ARG A 43 0.42 -9.22 -11.43
C ARG A 43 1.36 -10.43 -11.55
N GLY A 44 0.88 -11.60 -11.22
CA GLY A 44 1.67 -12.84 -11.21
C GLY A 44 2.37 -13.20 -12.53
N ASN A 45 1.92 -12.65 -13.65
CA ASN A 45 2.48 -12.85 -14.99
C ASN A 45 3.32 -11.67 -15.50
N ASP A 46 3.58 -10.65 -14.68
CA ASP A 46 4.42 -9.53 -15.07
C ASP A 46 5.88 -9.96 -15.25
N THR A 47 6.49 -9.31 -16.23
CA THR A 47 7.92 -9.39 -16.53
C THR A 47 8.58 -8.04 -16.26
N GLU A 48 9.90 -7.97 -16.28
CA GLU A 48 10.60 -6.69 -16.15
C GLU A 48 10.13 -5.66 -17.20
N SER A 49 9.90 -6.09 -18.44
CA SER A 49 9.44 -5.20 -19.52
C SER A 49 8.04 -4.65 -19.26
N THR A 50 7.09 -5.49 -18.82
CA THR A 50 5.73 -5.02 -18.50
C THR A 50 5.73 -4.13 -17.27
N LEU A 51 6.55 -4.41 -16.28
CA LEU A 51 6.72 -3.55 -15.10
C LEU A 51 7.33 -2.20 -15.46
N ALA A 52 8.35 -2.16 -16.32
CA ALA A 52 8.95 -0.90 -16.79
C ALA A 52 7.91 -0.02 -17.50
N HIS A 53 7.07 -0.62 -18.35
CA HIS A 53 5.98 0.10 -19.01
C HIS A 53 4.95 0.66 -18.01
N LYS A 54 4.49 -0.15 -17.04
CA LYS A 54 3.57 0.28 -15.99
C LYS A 54 4.16 1.39 -15.12
N VAL A 55 5.43 1.28 -14.76
CA VAL A 55 6.17 2.28 -13.99
C VAL A 55 6.23 3.60 -14.77
N SER A 56 6.54 3.57 -16.06
CA SER A 56 6.55 4.77 -16.90
C SER A 56 5.17 5.43 -16.96
N LEU A 57 4.09 4.67 -17.14
CA LEU A 57 2.73 5.20 -17.14
C LEU A 57 2.35 5.85 -15.81
N ALA A 58 2.66 5.19 -14.69
CA ALA A 58 2.41 5.73 -13.35
C ALA A 58 3.23 7.01 -13.11
N THR A 59 4.46 7.07 -13.61
CA THR A 59 5.31 8.25 -13.53
C THR A 59 4.77 9.41 -14.36
N ILE A 60 4.25 9.14 -15.58
CA ILE A 60 3.58 10.16 -16.41
C ILE A 60 2.41 10.77 -15.64
N LEU A 61 1.53 9.94 -15.08
CA LEU A 61 0.37 10.40 -14.31
C LEU A 61 0.81 11.25 -13.10
N GLY A 62 1.79 10.80 -12.33
CA GLY A 62 2.31 11.53 -11.18
C GLY A 62 2.95 12.86 -11.58
N THR A 63 3.71 12.90 -12.67
CA THR A 63 4.34 14.12 -13.18
C THR A 63 3.29 15.15 -13.61
N ILE A 64 2.25 14.73 -14.33
CA ILE A 64 1.12 15.61 -14.68
C ILE A 64 0.42 16.10 -13.40
N GLN A 65 0.12 15.21 -12.45
CA GLN A 65 -0.49 15.60 -11.18
C GLN A 65 0.36 16.63 -10.42
N SER A 66 1.68 16.56 -10.50
CA SER A 66 2.60 17.49 -9.82
C SER A 66 2.49 18.94 -10.32
N THR A 67 1.84 19.18 -11.46
CA THR A 67 1.56 20.54 -11.98
C THR A 67 0.36 21.21 -11.30
N LEU A 68 -0.44 20.46 -10.56
CA LEU A 68 -1.63 20.97 -9.85
C LEU A 68 -1.21 21.60 -8.53
N THR A 69 -0.76 22.85 -8.57
CA THR A 69 -0.21 23.59 -7.42
C THR A 69 -1.03 24.81 -7.01
N SER A 70 -2.32 24.85 -7.38
CA SER A 70 -3.25 25.90 -6.96
C SER A 70 -3.84 25.58 -5.59
N PHE A 71 -3.19 25.99 -4.52
CA PHE A 71 -3.59 25.72 -3.13
C PHE A 71 -4.30 26.93 -2.52
N GLN A 72 -5.56 27.18 -2.86
CA GLN A 72 -6.31 28.38 -2.51
C GLN A 72 -6.44 28.66 -1.01
N PHE A 73 -6.39 27.62 -0.15
CA PHE A 73 -6.61 27.74 1.29
C PHE A 73 -5.34 27.48 2.12
N LEU A 74 -4.17 27.36 1.48
CA LEU A 74 -2.90 27.12 2.14
C LEU A 74 -1.97 28.31 1.98
N SER A 75 -0.96 28.40 2.85
CA SER A 75 0.05 29.47 2.73
C SER A 75 0.93 29.26 1.49
N GLU A 76 1.49 30.37 0.98
CA GLU A 76 2.43 30.35 -0.15
C GLU A 76 3.63 29.41 0.05
N GLU A 77 4.00 29.12 1.30
CA GLU A 77 5.07 28.20 1.64
C GLU A 77 4.76 26.76 1.18
N TRP A 78 3.50 26.31 1.28
CA TRP A 78 3.07 25.01 0.73
C TRP A 78 3.29 24.93 -0.77
N LYS A 79 2.91 25.98 -1.49
CA LYS A 79 3.10 26.05 -2.93
C LYS A 79 4.58 26.05 -3.28
N LYS A 80 5.36 26.92 -2.66
CA LYS A 80 6.80 27.04 -2.88
C LYS A 80 7.51 25.70 -2.66
N ASN A 81 7.33 25.09 -1.48
CA ASN A 81 8.00 23.82 -1.14
C ASN A 81 7.59 22.68 -2.06
N THR A 82 6.33 22.65 -2.51
CA THR A 82 5.83 21.65 -3.44
C THR A 82 6.37 21.84 -4.84
N GLU A 83 6.42 23.06 -5.35
CA GLU A 83 6.92 23.39 -6.69
C GLU A 83 8.43 23.22 -6.83
N GLU A 84 9.21 23.45 -5.76
CA GLU A 84 10.65 23.27 -5.76
C GLU A 84 11.07 21.82 -5.97
N GLU A 85 10.40 20.87 -5.32
CA GLU A 85 10.80 19.47 -5.33
C GLU A 85 9.86 18.55 -6.15
N ARG A 86 8.62 18.96 -6.39
CA ARG A 86 7.58 18.23 -7.18
C ARG A 86 7.57 16.72 -6.91
N LEU A 87 7.55 16.35 -5.64
CA LEU A 87 7.70 14.95 -5.21
C LEU A 87 6.65 14.02 -5.83
N LEU A 88 7.11 12.89 -6.33
CA LEU A 88 6.27 11.76 -6.71
C LEU A 88 6.43 10.62 -5.72
N GLY A 89 5.40 9.81 -5.61
CA GLY A 89 5.41 8.53 -4.90
C GLY A 89 4.89 7.42 -5.81
N VAL A 90 5.69 7.03 -6.81
CA VAL A 90 5.40 5.88 -7.67
C VAL A 90 5.63 4.62 -6.86
N SER A 91 4.53 3.97 -6.48
CA SER A 91 4.53 2.79 -5.62
C SER A 91 4.29 1.50 -6.41
N LEU A 92 4.76 0.39 -5.87
CA LEU A 92 4.43 -0.96 -6.35
C LEU A 92 3.51 -1.64 -5.32
N THR A 93 2.38 -2.21 -5.77
CA THR A 93 1.54 -3.09 -4.95
C THR A 93 1.39 -4.45 -5.63
N GLY A 94 1.15 -5.52 -4.87
CA GLY A 94 1.16 -6.89 -5.42
C GLY A 94 2.56 -7.49 -5.54
N ILE A 95 3.55 -6.94 -4.85
CA ILE A 95 4.94 -7.40 -4.91
C ILE A 95 5.04 -8.91 -4.63
N MET A 96 4.25 -9.41 -3.69
CA MET A 96 4.26 -10.81 -3.28
C MET A 96 3.46 -11.74 -4.20
N ASP A 97 2.71 -11.19 -5.14
CA ASP A 97 1.93 -11.98 -6.12
C ASP A 97 2.78 -12.41 -7.33
N CYS A 98 3.98 -11.88 -7.51
CA CYS A 98 4.80 -12.10 -8.69
C CYS A 98 6.23 -12.55 -8.34
N LYS A 99 6.71 -13.61 -9.00
CA LYS A 99 8.06 -14.15 -8.77
C LYS A 99 9.19 -13.18 -9.09
N VAL A 100 8.95 -12.27 -10.04
CA VAL A 100 9.95 -11.27 -10.44
C VAL A 100 10.16 -10.22 -9.35
N THR A 101 9.12 -9.96 -8.53
CA THR A 101 9.14 -8.91 -7.50
C THR A 101 9.24 -9.43 -6.07
N ASN A 102 8.80 -10.66 -5.79
CA ASN A 102 8.91 -11.22 -4.44
C ASN A 102 10.31 -11.75 -4.11
N ASN A 103 11.14 -11.99 -5.13
CA ASN A 103 12.57 -12.28 -4.99
C ASN A 103 13.33 -11.52 -6.10
N PRO A 104 13.40 -10.18 -6.03
CA PRO A 104 13.88 -9.36 -7.12
C PRO A 104 15.40 -9.41 -7.28
N ASP A 105 15.86 -9.38 -8.54
CA ASP A 105 17.22 -8.95 -8.85
C ASP A 105 17.39 -7.46 -8.50
N PRO A 106 18.33 -7.07 -7.62
CA PRO A 106 18.59 -5.68 -7.30
C PRO A 106 18.81 -4.79 -8.53
N ALA A 107 19.53 -5.28 -9.53
CA ALA A 107 19.80 -4.53 -10.76
C ALA A 107 18.51 -4.29 -11.59
N MET A 108 17.55 -5.23 -11.55
CA MET A 108 16.24 -5.02 -12.16
C MET A 108 15.48 -3.87 -11.47
N LEU A 109 15.46 -3.83 -10.16
CA LEU A 109 14.81 -2.74 -9.41
C LEU A 109 15.44 -1.38 -9.73
N GLU A 110 16.78 -1.33 -9.87
CA GLU A 110 17.49 -0.12 -10.28
C GLU A 110 17.08 0.31 -11.69
N ARG A 111 16.99 -0.61 -12.65
CA ARG A 111 16.52 -0.28 -14.01
C ARG A 111 15.08 0.23 -14.03
N LEU A 112 14.18 -0.33 -13.20
CA LEU A 112 12.81 0.17 -13.06
C LEU A 112 12.77 1.57 -12.46
N ARG A 113 13.57 1.83 -11.41
CA ARG A 113 13.72 3.17 -10.82
C ARG A 113 14.26 4.16 -11.85
N ASP A 114 15.28 3.78 -12.58
CA ASP A 114 15.90 4.64 -13.58
C ASP A 114 14.96 4.92 -14.76
N ALA A 115 14.08 3.96 -15.13
CA ALA A 115 13.01 4.20 -16.07
C ALA A 115 12.01 5.25 -15.56
N ALA A 116 11.62 5.20 -14.28
CA ALA A 116 10.78 6.23 -13.66
C ALA A 116 11.47 7.61 -13.71
N ARG A 117 12.75 7.68 -13.33
CA ARG A 117 13.52 8.94 -13.36
C ARG A 117 13.56 9.54 -14.74
N LYS A 118 13.96 8.74 -15.74
CA LYS A 118 14.02 9.17 -17.14
C LYS A 118 12.68 9.68 -17.65
N THR A 119 11.60 8.94 -17.39
CA THR A 119 10.24 9.34 -17.79
C THR A 119 9.83 10.66 -17.14
N ASN A 120 10.15 10.88 -15.86
CA ASN A 120 9.86 12.13 -15.18
C ASN A 120 10.69 13.31 -15.76
N GLU A 121 11.99 13.10 -16.01
CA GLU A 121 12.88 14.12 -16.58
C GLU A 121 12.38 14.57 -17.97
N GLU A 122 12.11 13.62 -18.87
CA GLU A 122 11.63 13.90 -20.24
C GLU A 122 10.29 14.64 -20.23
N LEU A 123 9.33 14.20 -19.38
CA LEU A 123 8.02 14.85 -19.32
C LEU A 123 8.07 16.21 -18.62
N SER A 124 8.92 16.38 -17.61
CA SER A 124 9.12 17.67 -16.92
C SER A 124 9.66 18.74 -17.87
N GLU A 125 10.58 18.36 -18.77
CA GLU A 125 11.07 19.25 -19.83
C GLU A 125 9.93 19.72 -20.76
N VAL A 126 9.07 18.77 -21.22
CA VAL A 126 7.91 19.09 -22.06
C VAL A 126 6.92 20.01 -21.36
N LEU A 127 6.71 19.81 -20.04
CA LEU A 127 5.78 20.60 -19.25
C LEU A 127 6.37 21.95 -18.78
N GLY A 128 7.69 22.17 -18.95
CA GLY A 128 8.39 23.37 -18.51
C GLY A 128 8.46 23.50 -16.98
N VAL A 129 8.55 22.38 -16.26
CA VAL A 129 8.65 22.33 -14.80
C VAL A 129 9.93 21.62 -14.35
N PRO A 130 10.43 21.87 -13.13
CA PRO A 130 11.57 21.12 -12.60
C PRO A 130 11.26 19.62 -12.49
N PRO A 131 12.23 18.74 -12.76
CA PRO A 131 12.07 17.32 -12.51
C PRO A 131 11.93 17.03 -11.01
N SER A 132 11.20 15.98 -10.66
CA SER A 132 10.92 15.60 -9.29
C SER A 132 12.19 15.22 -8.53
N ALA A 133 12.34 15.74 -7.32
CA ALA A 133 13.53 15.49 -6.49
C ALA A 133 13.56 14.07 -5.88
N SER A 134 12.42 13.41 -5.74
CA SER A 134 12.27 12.00 -5.38
C SER A 134 11.01 11.43 -6.04
N ILE A 135 11.05 10.17 -6.49
CA ILE A 135 10.00 9.60 -7.34
C ILE A 135 9.43 8.29 -6.78
N THR A 136 10.25 7.35 -6.35
CA THR A 136 9.83 5.97 -6.08
C THR A 136 9.68 5.65 -4.59
N CYS A 137 8.68 4.86 -4.26
CA CYS A 137 8.39 4.39 -2.90
C CYS A 137 7.69 3.02 -2.92
N VAL A 138 7.38 2.47 -1.76
CA VAL A 138 6.38 1.40 -1.61
C VAL A 138 5.42 1.79 -0.49
N LYS A 139 4.17 2.05 -0.86
CA LYS A 139 3.07 2.30 0.08
C LYS A 139 2.59 0.99 0.71
N PRO A 140 1.98 1.05 1.91
CA PRO A 140 1.27 -0.11 2.48
C PRO A 140 0.12 -0.58 1.59
N SER A 141 -0.56 0.33 0.88
CA SER A 141 -1.63 0.04 -0.09
C SER A 141 -2.79 -0.79 0.45
N GLY A 142 -3.24 -0.52 1.69
CA GLY A 142 -4.29 -1.31 2.33
C GLY A 142 -5.65 -1.28 1.62
N THR A 143 -6.02 -0.16 1.00
CA THR A 143 -7.32 0.01 0.31
C THR A 143 -7.23 -0.29 -1.18
N VAL A 144 -6.27 0.30 -1.89
CA VAL A 144 -6.12 0.14 -3.35
C VAL A 144 -5.83 -1.31 -3.71
N SER A 145 -4.98 -2.01 -2.94
CA SER A 145 -4.70 -3.42 -3.17
C SER A 145 -5.95 -4.31 -3.10
N GLN A 146 -6.89 -3.99 -2.21
CA GLN A 146 -8.16 -4.72 -2.12
C GLN A 146 -9.06 -4.45 -3.33
N LEU A 147 -9.14 -3.19 -3.76
CA LEU A 147 -9.91 -2.79 -4.94
C LEU A 147 -9.46 -3.53 -6.20
N VAL A 148 -8.15 -3.76 -6.35
CA VAL A 148 -7.56 -4.38 -7.54
C VAL A 148 -7.22 -5.87 -7.35
N ASP A 149 -7.60 -6.47 -6.23
CA ASP A 149 -7.25 -7.86 -5.84
C ASP A 149 -5.75 -8.15 -6.02
N SER A 150 -4.93 -7.52 -5.18
CA SER A 150 -3.49 -7.77 -5.11
C SER A 150 -3.02 -7.89 -3.67
N ALA A 151 -1.81 -8.43 -3.47
CA ALA A 151 -1.13 -8.31 -2.19
C ALA A 151 -0.85 -6.83 -1.87
N SER A 152 -0.93 -6.44 -0.60
CA SER A 152 -0.82 -5.04 -0.17
C SER A 152 0.65 -4.59 -0.14
N GLY A 153 1.05 -3.74 -1.10
CA GLY A 153 2.41 -3.23 -1.19
C GLY A 153 3.45 -4.35 -1.21
N ILE A 154 4.33 -4.37 -0.21
CA ILE A 154 5.37 -5.40 -0.01
C ILE A 154 4.94 -6.53 0.94
N HIS A 155 3.70 -6.48 1.46
CA HIS A 155 3.22 -7.49 2.40
C HIS A 155 2.87 -8.80 1.68
N ALA A 156 3.11 -9.92 2.36
CA ALA A 156 2.64 -11.22 1.94
C ALA A 156 1.10 -11.30 1.98
N ARG A 157 0.52 -12.17 1.17
CA ARG A 157 -0.91 -12.52 1.28
C ARG A 157 -1.20 -13.14 2.64
N HIS A 158 -2.40 -12.95 3.14
CA HIS A 158 -2.80 -13.53 4.43
C HIS A 158 -2.65 -15.06 4.44
N ASN A 159 -3.25 -15.73 3.46
CA ASN A 159 -3.12 -17.18 3.21
C ASN A 159 -3.46 -17.48 1.75
N THR A 160 -3.34 -18.76 1.34
CA THR A 160 -3.79 -19.21 0.01
C THR A 160 -5.30 -19.11 -0.15
N TYR A 161 -6.08 -19.45 0.89
CA TYR A 161 -7.53 -19.31 0.98
C TYR A 161 -7.89 -18.63 2.29
N TYR A 162 -8.65 -17.56 2.22
CA TYR A 162 -9.05 -16.80 3.41
C TYR A 162 -10.36 -16.06 3.18
N ILE A 163 -11.00 -15.65 4.27
CA ILE A 163 -12.11 -14.68 4.25
C ILE A 163 -11.55 -13.30 4.50
N ARG A 164 -11.94 -12.35 3.65
CA ARG A 164 -11.80 -10.92 3.93
C ARG A 164 -13.13 -10.37 4.38
N ARG A 165 -13.19 -9.75 5.57
CA ARG A 165 -14.38 -9.08 6.08
C ARG A 165 -14.27 -7.58 5.88
N VAL A 166 -15.37 -7.01 5.43
CA VAL A 166 -15.51 -5.55 5.23
C VAL A 166 -16.69 -5.06 6.06
N ARG A 167 -16.43 -4.05 6.87
CA ARG A 167 -17.44 -3.38 7.67
C ARG A 167 -18.04 -2.24 6.87
N ILE A 168 -19.37 -2.16 6.82
CA ILE A 168 -20.13 -1.14 6.10
C ILE A 168 -21.18 -0.57 7.03
N ASP A 169 -21.32 0.75 7.06
CA ASP A 169 -22.43 1.42 7.76
C ASP A 169 -23.75 1.01 7.11
N LYS A 170 -24.76 0.63 7.93
CA LYS A 170 -26.07 0.21 7.42
C LYS A 170 -26.87 1.32 6.73
N LYS A 171 -26.45 2.59 6.89
CA LYS A 171 -27.00 3.74 6.16
C LYS A 171 -26.36 3.92 4.78
N ASP A 172 -25.22 3.25 4.50
CA ASP A 172 -24.56 3.29 3.22
C ASP A 172 -25.41 2.56 2.15
N PRO A 173 -25.72 3.18 1.02
CA PRO A 173 -26.45 2.53 -0.08
C PRO A 173 -25.84 1.20 -0.53
N VAL A 174 -24.51 1.06 -0.45
CA VAL A 174 -23.79 -0.17 -0.77
C VAL A 174 -24.23 -1.34 0.13
N TYR A 175 -24.55 -1.07 1.41
CA TYR A 175 -25.05 -2.12 2.32
C TYR A 175 -26.34 -2.74 1.80
N SER A 176 -27.35 -1.90 1.52
CA SER A 176 -28.66 -2.37 1.03
C SER A 176 -28.51 -3.08 -0.32
N PHE A 177 -27.74 -2.50 -1.22
CA PHE A 177 -27.47 -3.07 -2.54
C PHE A 177 -26.82 -4.47 -2.46
N LEU A 178 -25.73 -4.64 -1.72
CA LEU A 178 -25.07 -5.94 -1.60
C LEU A 178 -25.96 -6.97 -0.89
N LYS A 179 -26.72 -6.56 0.14
CA LYS A 179 -27.65 -7.43 0.85
C LYS A 179 -28.77 -7.93 -0.06
N GLU A 180 -29.37 -7.05 -0.87
CA GLU A 180 -30.40 -7.39 -1.85
C GLU A 180 -29.88 -8.33 -2.94
N LYS A 181 -28.61 -8.19 -3.32
CA LYS A 181 -27.95 -9.08 -4.27
C LYS A 181 -27.54 -10.43 -3.67
N GLY A 182 -27.76 -10.65 -2.37
CA GLY A 182 -27.55 -11.93 -1.71
C GLY A 182 -26.13 -12.19 -1.22
N PHE A 183 -25.32 -11.15 -1.03
CA PHE A 183 -24.01 -11.32 -0.40
C PHE A 183 -24.15 -11.74 1.06
N PRO A 184 -23.29 -12.66 1.56
CA PRO A 184 -23.26 -13.03 2.96
C PRO A 184 -22.95 -11.82 3.85
N VAL A 185 -23.88 -11.50 4.74
CA VAL A 185 -23.80 -10.35 5.64
C VAL A 185 -24.29 -10.74 7.02
N GLU A 186 -23.64 -10.20 8.05
CA GLU A 186 -24.02 -10.32 9.46
C GLU A 186 -23.93 -8.95 10.16
N ASP A 187 -24.54 -8.84 11.33
CA ASP A 187 -24.43 -7.63 12.14
C ASP A 187 -23.06 -7.59 12.83
N GLU A 188 -22.43 -6.41 12.90
CA GLU A 188 -21.17 -6.22 13.62
C GLU A 188 -21.38 -6.41 15.14
N VAL A 189 -20.49 -7.17 15.78
CA VAL A 189 -20.66 -7.63 17.18
C VAL A 189 -20.76 -6.49 18.18
N PHE A 190 -20.01 -5.40 18.01
CA PHE A 190 -19.99 -4.27 18.96
C PHE A 190 -20.97 -3.16 18.59
N ARG A 191 -21.40 -3.09 17.33
CA ARG A 191 -22.30 -2.07 16.79
C ARG A 191 -23.34 -2.67 15.86
N PRO A 192 -24.16 -3.62 16.37
CA PRO A 192 -25.11 -4.36 15.52
C PRO A 192 -26.17 -3.48 14.87
N ASP A 193 -26.52 -2.35 15.48
CA ASP A 193 -27.58 -1.46 14.97
C ASP A 193 -27.12 -0.60 13.80
N SER A 194 -25.84 -0.25 13.74
CA SER A 194 -25.29 0.71 12.76
C SER A 194 -24.37 0.10 11.72
N THR A 195 -23.74 -1.04 12.03
CA THR A 195 -22.67 -1.60 11.20
C THR A 195 -22.97 -3.05 10.80
N ALA A 196 -22.74 -3.37 9.56
CA ALA A 196 -22.80 -4.74 9.02
C ALA A 196 -21.42 -5.21 8.57
N VAL A 197 -21.21 -6.52 8.56
CA VAL A 197 -19.97 -7.17 8.14
C VAL A 197 -20.28 -8.07 6.95
N PHE A 198 -19.64 -7.77 5.81
CA PHE A 198 -19.67 -8.64 4.64
C PHE A 198 -18.44 -9.53 4.61
N SER A 199 -18.63 -10.80 4.28
CA SER A 199 -17.55 -11.80 4.21
C SER A 199 -17.30 -12.21 2.76
N PHE A 200 -16.08 -11.96 2.28
CA PHE A 200 -15.66 -12.27 0.92
C PHE A 200 -14.61 -13.39 0.94
N PRO A 201 -14.87 -14.55 0.32
CA PRO A 201 -13.86 -15.58 0.15
C PRO A 201 -12.83 -15.15 -0.88
N VAL A 202 -11.56 -15.20 -0.52
CA VAL A 202 -10.44 -14.81 -1.38
C VAL A 202 -9.51 -15.99 -1.59
N LYS A 203 -9.00 -16.12 -2.82
CA LYS A 203 -7.97 -17.09 -3.22
C LYS A 203 -6.76 -16.33 -3.73
N ALA A 204 -5.60 -16.56 -3.12
CA ALA A 204 -4.35 -15.99 -3.61
C ALA A 204 -3.99 -16.51 -5.03
N PRO A 205 -3.35 -15.68 -5.88
CA PRO A 205 -2.84 -16.14 -7.17
C PRO A 205 -1.84 -17.30 -7.01
N LYS A 206 -1.75 -18.15 -8.03
CA LYS A 206 -0.79 -19.25 -8.01
C LYS A 206 0.65 -18.73 -7.93
N GLY A 207 1.37 -19.14 -6.89
CA GLY A 207 2.76 -18.75 -6.65
C GLY A 207 2.92 -17.44 -5.89
N ALA A 208 1.82 -16.87 -5.39
CA ALA A 208 1.89 -15.78 -4.41
C ALA A 208 2.52 -16.28 -3.10
N VAL A 209 3.26 -15.38 -2.46
CA VAL A 209 3.84 -15.62 -1.13
C VAL A 209 2.82 -15.24 -0.06
N THR A 210 2.63 -16.14 0.91
CA THR A 210 1.75 -15.94 2.07
C THR A 210 2.57 -15.61 3.32
N ARG A 211 1.91 -15.09 4.36
CA ARG A 211 2.55 -14.81 5.65
C ARG A 211 3.19 -16.03 6.31
N ASN A 212 2.78 -17.23 5.92
CA ASN A 212 3.32 -18.49 6.44
C ASN A 212 4.57 -18.96 5.68
N ASP A 213 4.89 -18.34 4.55
CA ASP A 213 6.01 -18.70 3.67
C ASP A 213 7.26 -17.86 3.95
N MET A 214 7.20 -16.89 4.86
CA MET A 214 8.29 -15.97 5.16
C MET A 214 8.50 -15.80 6.66
N THR A 215 9.76 -15.84 7.06
CA THR A 215 10.22 -15.41 8.39
C THR A 215 10.26 -13.89 8.50
N ALA A 216 10.31 -13.35 9.73
CA ALA A 216 10.49 -11.92 9.95
C ALA A 216 11.77 -11.37 9.33
N LEU A 217 12.87 -12.14 9.37
CA LEU A 217 14.15 -11.73 8.76
C LEU A 217 14.09 -11.73 7.22
N GLU A 218 13.37 -12.65 6.60
CA GLU A 218 13.18 -12.64 5.15
C GLU A 218 12.36 -11.43 4.69
N GLN A 219 11.32 -11.07 5.45
CA GLN A 219 10.54 -9.84 5.21
C GLN A 219 11.42 -8.59 5.35
N LEU A 220 12.24 -8.50 6.40
CA LEU A 220 13.18 -7.39 6.64
C LEU A 220 14.24 -7.29 5.56
N ASN A 221 14.81 -8.41 5.11
CA ASN A 221 15.80 -8.42 4.04
C ASN A 221 15.18 -8.00 2.69
N LEU A 222 13.97 -8.43 2.39
CA LEU A 222 13.26 -7.97 1.20
C LEU A 222 12.98 -6.46 1.28
N TRP A 223 12.52 -5.95 2.44
CA TRP A 223 12.37 -4.52 2.67
C TRP A 223 13.66 -3.76 2.37
N LEU A 224 14.81 -4.27 2.85
CA LEU A 224 16.12 -3.64 2.65
C LEU A 224 16.54 -3.60 1.16
N VAL A 225 16.23 -4.64 0.40
CA VAL A 225 16.45 -4.67 -1.06
C VAL A 225 15.65 -3.57 -1.74
N TYR A 226 14.36 -3.43 -1.43
CA TYR A 226 13.53 -2.36 -1.98
C TYR A 226 13.97 -0.97 -1.53
N GLN A 227 14.36 -0.81 -0.26
CA GLN A 227 14.90 0.44 0.28
C GLN A 227 16.15 0.91 -0.47
N ARG A 228 17.03 -0.01 -0.82
CA ARG A 228 18.33 0.32 -1.44
C ARG A 228 18.27 0.51 -2.95
N HIS A 229 17.44 -0.26 -3.63
CA HIS A 229 17.48 -0.41 -5.08
C HIS A 229 16.28 0.20 -5.82
N TRP A 230 15.10 0.23 -5.19
CA TRP A 230 13.90 0.81 -5.77
C TRP A 230 13.57 2.20 -5.21
N CYS A 231 13.52 2.35 -3.88
CA CYS A 231 12.97 3.54 -3.26
C CYS A 231 13.93 4.74 -3.25
N GLU A 232 13.52 5.85 -3.83
CA GLU A 232 14.12 7.15 -3.57
C GLU A 232 13.55 7.78 -2.28
N HIS A 233 12.29 7.50 -1.97
CA HIS A 233 11.71 7.67 -0.64
C HIS A 233 11.96 6.42 0.20
N LYS A 234 10.92 5.68 0.61
CA LYS A 234 11.04 4.50 1.47
C LYS A 234 9.99 3.44 1.13
N PRO A 235 10.22 2.19 1.49
CA PRO A 235 9.14 1.22 1.62
C PRO A 235 8.54 1.28 3.02
N SER A 236 7.21 1.21 3.12
CA SER A 236 6.49 1.04 4.38
C SER A 236 6.03 -0.39 4.55
N VAL A 237 6.25 -0.99 5.72
CA VAL A 237 5.90 -2.39 5.99
C VAL A 237 5.57 -2.61 7.46
N THR A 238 4.65 -3.55 7.71
CA THR A 238 4.44 -4.18 9.02
C THR A 238 5.02 -5.59 8.96
N ILE A 239 6.03 -5.86 9.79
CA ILE A 239 6.68 -7.16 9.88
C ILE A 239 5.96 -8.00 10.92
N THR A 240 5.51 -9.19 10.54
CA THR A 240 4.96 -10.17 11.47
C THR A 240 6.08 -10.97 12.10
N VAL A 241 6.13 -11.02 13.44
CA VAL A 241 7.23 -11.62 14.21
C VAL A 241 6.68 -12.69 15.13
N THR A 242 7.20 -13.91 15.04
CA THR A 242 6.92 -14.99 16.01
C THR A 242 7.74 -14.81 17.28
N ASP A 243 7.30 -15.43 18.38
CA ASP A 243 7.91 -15.22 19.71
C ASP A 243 9.41 -15.50 19.75
N ASN A 244 9.88 -16.48 18.99
CA ASN A 244 11.29 -16.87 18.93
C ASN A 244 12.16 -16.00 18.01
N GLU A 245 11.57 -15.19 17.13
CA GLU A 245 12.30 -14.35 16.17
C GLU A 245 12.71 -12.98 16.76
N TRP A 246 12.10 -12.53 17.84
CA TRP A 246 12.34 -11.20 18.40
C TRP A 246 13.82 -10.85 18.66
N PRO A 247 14.67 -11.76 19.21
CA PRO A 247 16.07 -11.45 19.41
C PRO A 247 16.83 -11.16 18.12
N GLU A 248 16.57 -11.94 17.06
CA GLU A 248 17.21 -11.77 15.76
C GLU A 248 16.70 -10.52 15.04
N VAL A 249 15.41 -10.24 15.13
CA VAL A 249 14.79 -9.00 14.62
C VAL A 249 15.41 -7.78 15.28
N GLY A 250 15.57 -7.81 16.61
CA GLY A 250 16.22 -6.73 17.36
C GLY A 250 17.67 -6.50 16.92
N ALA A 251 18.44 -7.57 16.75
CA ALA A 251 19.82 -7.50 16.25
C ALA A 251 19.90 -6.96 14.82
N TRP A 252 18.99 -7.38 13.94
CA TRP A 252 18.90 -6.90 12.57
C TRP A 252 18.58 -5.39 12.53
N VAL A 253 17.59 -4.93 13.30
CA VAL A 253 17.21 -3.51 13.39
C VAL A 253 18.37 -2.67 13.91
N TRP A 254 19.08 -3.15 14.93
CA TRP A 254 20.26 -2.47 15.44
C TRP A 254 21.35 -2.31 14.40
N LYS A 255 21.63 -3.37 13.63
CA LYS A 255 22.64 -3.37 12.57
C LYS A 255 22.30 -2.39 11.44
N HIS A 256 21.03 -2.23 11.12
CA HIS A 256 20.54 -1.40 10.01
C HIS A 256 19.87 -0.11 10.48
N PHE A 257 20.11 0.32 11.73
CA PHE A 257 19.38 1.42 12.37
C PHE A 257 19.39 2.73 11.58
N ASP A 258 20.49 3.03 10.91
CA ASP A 258 20.63 4.25 10.10
C ASP A 258 19.84 4.21 8.78
N GLU A 259 19.42 3.03 8.35
CA GLU A 259 18.59 2.84 7.15
C GLU A 259 17.11 2.63 7.50
N VAL A 260 16.82 2.15 8.72
CA VAL A 260 15.47 1.76 9.15
C VAL A 260 14.61 2.98 9.42
N SER A 261 13.50 3.04 8.71
CA SER A 261 12.40 3.98 8.99
C SER A 261 11.16 3.50 8.24
N GLY A 262 9.97 3.65 8.84
CA GLY A 262 8.74 3.17 8.22
C GLY A 262 8.53 1.66 8.34
N ILE A 263 9.08 1.05 9.39
CA ILE A 263 8.83 -0.34 9.76
C ILE A 263 8.04 -0.36 11.07
N SER A 264 6.96 -1.11 11.10
CA SER A 264 6.25 -1.51 12.31
C SER A 264 6.33 -3.01 12.50
N PHE A 265 6.18 -3.46 13.73
CA PHE A 265 6.26 -4.87 14.11
C PHE A 265 4.96 -5.31 14.75
N LEU A 266 4.46 -6.46 14.33
CA LEU A 266 3.27 -7.06 14.88
C LEU A 266 3.59 -8.49 15.36
N PRO A 267 3.27 -8.85 16.61
CA PRO A 267 3.38 -10.24 17.04
C PRO A 267 2.54 -11.16 16.16
N HIS A 268 3.13 -12.27 15.73
CA HIS A 268 2.39 -13.30 15.01
C HIS A 268 1.36 -13.91 15.96
N SER A 269 0.09 -13.83 15.61
CA SER A 269 -0.99 -14.45 16.37
C SER A 269 -1.82 -15.35 15.47
N ASN A 270 -2.02 -16.58 15.93
CA ASN A 270 -2.97 -17.53 15.33
C ASN A 270 -4.37 -17.38 15.95
N HIS A 271 -4.55 -16.42 16.87
CA HIS A 271 -5.84 -16.20 17.51
C HIS A 271 -6.76 -15.43 16.56
N THR A 272 -7.81 -16.10 16.12
CA THR A 272 -8.93 -15.45 15.45
C THR A 272 -9.91 -14.95 16.51
N TYR A 273 -10.23 -13.68 16.51
CA TYR A 273 -11.36 -13.14 17.26
C TYR A 273 -12.58 -13.07 16.35
N GLN A 274 -13.76 -12.98 16.96
CA GLN A 274 -15.01 -12.94 16.21
C GLN A 274 -15.00 -11.78 15.21
N GLN A 275 -15.35 -12.08 13.95
CA GLN A 275 -15.34 -11.12 12.84
C GLN A 275 -13.97 -10.48 12.57
N ALA A 276 -12.87 -11.21 12.79
CA ALA A 276 -11.55 -10.75 12.38
C ALA A 276 -11.55 -10.32 10.89
N PRO A 277 -10.81 -9.24 10.52
CA PRO A 277 -10.74 -8.76 9.13
C PRO A 277 -10.28 -9.82 8.14
N TYR A 278 -9.41 -10.73 8.60
CA TYR A 278 -8.91 -11.87 7.86
C TYR A 278 -9.10 -13.15 8.67
N GLU A 279 -9.49 -14.23 8.01
CA GLU A 279 -9.65 -15.55 8.61
C GLU A 279 -9.19 -16.63 7.65
N ASP A 280 -8.32 -17.53 8.11
CA ASP A 280 -7.86 -18.68 7.33
C ASP A 280 -8.99 -19.66 7.11
N ILE A 281 -9.13 -20.15 5.87
CA ILE A 281 -10.09 -21.20 5.50
C ILE A 281 -9.43 -22.27 4.64
N THR A 282 -10.07 -23.43 4.56
CA THR A 282 -9.64 -24.50 3.65
C THR A 282 -10.11 -24.25 2.21
N GLU A 283 -9.54 -24.98 1.26
CA GLU A 283 -9.99 -24.92 -0.13
C GLU A 283 -11.46 -25.34 -0.29
N GLU A 284 -11.92 -26.31 0.49
CA GLU A 284 -13.31 -26.77 0.49
C GLU A 284 -14.25 -25.68 0.99
N GLN A 285 -13.90 -25.03 2.09
CA GLN A 285 -14.66 -23.88 2.63
C GLN A 285 -14.69 -22.71 1.64
N TYR A 286 -13.55 -22.43 0.99
CA TYR A 286 -13.50 -21.42 -0.06
C TYR A 286 -14.48 -21.73 -1.20
N LYS A 287 -14.47 -22.97 -1.71
CA LYS A 287 -15.38 -23.40 -2.80
C LYS A 287 -16.85 -23.30 -2.38
N GLU A 288 -17.16 -23.71 -1.16
CA GLU A 288 -18.52 -23.58 -0.62
C GLU A 288 -18.97 -22.12 -0.54
N LEU A 289 -18.16 -21.24 0.04
CA LEU A 289 -18.47 -19.82 0.18
C LEU A 289 -18.53 -19.12 -1.18
N ALA A 290 -17.58 -19.39 -2.07
CA ALA A 290 -17.56 -18.84 -3.41
C ALA A 290 -18.79 -19.21 -4.23
N SER A 291 -19.33 -20.44 -4.03
CA SER A 291 -20.56 -20.88 -4.71
C SER A 291 -21.81 -20.12 -4.27
N LYS A 292 -21.78 -19.51 -3.10
CA LYS A 292 -22.88 -18.68 -2.54
C LYS A 292 -22.78 -17.22 -2.97
N MET A 293 -21.65 -16.81 -3.58
CA MET A 293 -21.46 -15.45 -4.06
C MET A 293 -22.23 -15.21 -5.35
N PRO A 294 -22.85 -14.04 -5.55
CA PRO A 294 -23.42 -13.65 -6.83
C PRO A 294 -22.37 -13.67 -7.93
N SER A 295 -22.73 -14.21 -9.10
CA SER A 295 -21.80 -14.36 -10.22
C SER A 295 -21.48 -13.05 -10.94
N SER A 296 -22.33 -12.03 -10.79
CA SER A 296 -22.15 -10.70 -11.38
C SER A 296 -22.94 -9.66 -10.60
N LEU A 297 -22.43 -8.43 -10.62
CA LEU A 297 -23.12 -7.25 -10.10
C LEU A 297 -23.29 -6.23 -11.19
N ASN A 298 -24.49 -5.68 -11.31
CA ASN A 298 -24.73 -4.48 -12.10
C ASN A 298 -24.63 -3.27 -11.18
N TRP A 299 -23.50 -2.59 -11.18
CA TRP A 299 -23.26 -1.40 -10.36
C TRP A 299 -24.08 -0.18 -10.78
N GLU A 300 -24.66 -0.15 -11.98
CA GLU A 300 -25.56 0.92 -12.42
C GLU A 300 -26.88 0.93 -11.63
N GLU A 301 -27.21 -0.16 -10.95
CA GLU A 301 -28.38 -0.23 -10.07
C GLU A 301 -28.13 0.39 -8.69
N LEU A 302 -26.87 0.65 -8.32
CA LEU A 302 -26.53 1.36 -7.10
C LEU A 302 -26.86 2.85 -7.27
N VAL A 303 -27.77 3.35 -6.46
CA VAL A 303 -28.15 4.76 -6.45
C VAL A 303 -27.71 5.41 -5.14
N GLU A 304 -26.71 6.25 -5.22
CA GLU A 304 -26.24 7.11 -4.12
C GLU A 304 -26.85 8.50 -4.29
N ARG A 305 -27.68 8.92 -3.34
CA ARG A 305 -28.32 10.25 -3.36
C ARG A 305 -27.70 11.20 -2.36
N ASP A 306 -27.45 10.71 -1.14
CA ASP A 306 -26.91 11.48 -0.03
C ASP A 306 -25.99 10.59 0.80
N ASP A 307 -24.85 11.13 1.26
CA ASP A 307 -23.95 10.46 2.21
C ASP A 307 -24.45 10.69 3.64
N ASN A 308 -25.14 9.70 4.19
CA ASN A 308 -25.63 9.69 5.57
C ASN A 308 -24.80 8.81 6.50
N THR A 309 -23.58 8.40 6.08
CA THR A 309 -22.69 7.55 6.87
C THR A 309 -22.10 8.32 8.05
N GLU A 310 -22.18 7.73 9.26
CA GLU A 310 -21.67 8.35 10.49
C GLU A 310 -20.41 7.66 11.03
N GLY A 311 -20.21 6.41 10.69
CA GLY A 311 -19.22 5.54 11.33
C GLY A 311 -17.97 5.23 10.50
N SER A 312 -18.04 5.27 9.17
CA SER A 312 -16.96 4.85 8.28
C SER A 312 -15.74 5.79 8.28
N GLN A 313 -15.97 7.07 8.60
CA GLN A 313 -14.91 8.08 8.66
C GLN A 313 -13.99 7.97 9.88
N THR A 314 -14.42 7.26 10.93
CA THR A 314 -13.67 7.16 12.20
C THR A 314 -12.85 5.88 12.33
N LEU A 315 -12.95 4.92 11.41
CA LEU A 315 -12.47 3.56 11.62
C LEU A 315 -11.12 3.22 10.99
N ALA A 316 -10.50 4.11 10.24
CA ALA A 316 -9.17 3.84 9.65
C ALA A 316 -8.06 3.73 10.72
N CYS A 317 -8.25 4.32 11.91
CA CYS A 317 -7.26 4.32 13.00
C CYS A 317 -7.93 4.51 14.38
N VAL A 318 -8.82 3.64 14.82
CA VAL A 318 -9.31 3.66 16.20
C VAL A 318 -8.69 2.51 16.98
N GLY A 319 -7.91 2.84 18.01
CA GLY A 319 -7.41 1.89 19.01
C GLY A 319 -6.07 1.24 18.71
N GLY A 320 -5.21 1.84 17.89
CA GLY A 320 -3.82 1.36 17.72
C GLY A 320 -3.67 0.09 16.86
N THR A 321 -4.74 -0.36 16.24
CA THR A 321 -4.70 -1.42 15.23
C THR A 321 -4.92 -0.80 13.86
N CYS A 322 -3.88 -0.77 13.04
CA CYS A 322 -4.01 -0.51 11.62
C CYS A 322 -4.62 -1.76 10.99
N GLU A 323 -5.85 -1.67 10.48
CA GLU A 323 -6.44 -2.75 9.66
C GLU A 323 -5.80 -2.70 8.26
N ILE A 324 -4.57 -3.22 8.16
CA ILE A 324 -3.88 -3.46 6.90
C ILE A 324 -3.97 -4.96 6.58
#